data_03dffacc250e2da0011b8448ae61f4f2
#
_entry.id   03dffacc250e2da0011b8448ae61f4f2
#
_cell.length_a   1.000
_cell.length_b   1.000
_cell.length_c   1.000
_cell.angle_alpha   90.00
_cell.angle_beta   90.00
_cell.angle_gamma   90.00
#
_symmetry.space_group_name_H-M   'P 1'
#
loop_
_entity.id
_entity.type
_entity.pdbx_description
1 polymer ?
#
loop_
_entity_poly.entity_id
_entity_poly.type
_entity_poly.pdbx_seq_one_letter_code
_entity_poly.pdbx_strand_id
1 'polypeptide(L)'
;YMISYTISANGKIVKGSKVSLDIEPQASKELSIPVSGLKAKPGTEYFVNFVVTTTQPEPLIPAGHDIAYEQFRLPIEPLPREAFVTNGPALKTETEGENLIIKSSKVNFVFDKATGLVTSYKVNGTEYFKDGFGIQPNFWRAPNDNDYGNGAPKRLQIWKQSSKNFKVADASIVMDNKVAVLTANYLL
;
A
#
# COMPACT_ATOMS: atom_id res chain seq x y z
N TYR A 1 10.35 -32.99 10.10
CA TYR A 1 9.64 -31.80 9.60
C TYR A 1 9.40 -31.92 8.10
N MET A 2 8.39 -31.24 7.63
CA MET A 2 8.09 -31.15 6.19
C MET A 2 8.19 -29.67 5.76
N ILE A 3 8.91 -29.43 4.68
CA ILE A 3 8.97 -28.10 4.08
C ILE A 3 8.08 -28.10 2.84
N SER A 4 7.28 -27.08 2.70
CA SER A 4 6.51 -26.82 1.49
C SER A 4 6.75 -25.37 1.02
N TYR A 5 6.59 -25.15 -0.26
CA TYR A 5 6.53 -23.78 -0.78
C TYR A 5 5.31 -23.59 -1.67
N THR A 6 4.82 -22.37 -1.71
CA THR A 6 3.86 -21.90 -2.70
C THR A 6 4.36 -20.65 -3.38
N ILE A 7 4.07 -20.50 -4.66
CA ILE A 7 4.27 -19.24 -5.39
C ILE A 7 2.92 -18.59 -5.59
N SER A 8 2.80 -17.34 -5.21
CA SER A 8 1.58 -16.56 -5.39
C SER A 8 1.80 -15.38 -6.34
N ALA A 9 0.76 -15.05 -7.09
CA ALA A 9 0.66 -13.87 -7.96
C ALA A 9 -0.43 -12.97 -7.37
N ASN A 10 -0.08 -11.79 -6.86
CA ASN A 10 -1.01 -10.89 -6.15
C ASN A 10 -1.88 -11.63 -5.12
N GLY A 11 -1.26 -12.48 -4.30
CA GLY A 11 -1.92 -13.26 -3.25
C GLY A 11 -2.61 -14.56 -3.72
N LYS A 12 -2.77 -14.80 -5.03
CA LYS A 12 -3.35 -16.03 -5.55
C LYS A 12 -2.25 -17.07 -5.81
N ILE A 13 -2.38 -18.26 -5.21
CA ILE A 13 -1.43 -19.37 -5.42
C ILE A 13 -1.49 -19.83 -6.88
N VAL A 14 -0.34 -19.86 -7.54
CA VAL A 14 -0.18 -20.28 -8.94
C VAL A 14 0.68 -21.55 -9.09
N LYS A 15 1.50 -21.86 -8.09
CA LYS A 15 2.36 -23.05 -8.06
C LYS A 15 2.68 -23.42 -6.62
N GLY A 16 2.98 -24.67 -6.35
CA GLY A 16 3.47 -25.11 -5.05
C GLY A 16 3.95 -26.54 -5.08
N SER A 17 4.79 -26.90 -4.14
CA SER A 17 5.29 -28.26 -3.95
C SER A 17 5.80 -28.47 -2.53
N LYS A 18 5.93 -29.75 -2.15
CA LYS A 18 6.70 -30.15 -0.98
C LYS A 18 8.17 -30.26 -1.34
N VAL A 19 9.01 -30.00 -0.37
CA VAL A 19 10.46 -30.08 -0.50
C VAL A 19 10.95 -31.18 0.43
N SER A 20 11.64 -32.16 -0.14
CA SER A 20 12.40 -33.11 0.65
C SER A 20 13.76 -32.53 0.99
N LEU A 21 14.03 -32.35 2.26
CA LEU A 21 15.28 -31.82 2.77
C LEU A 21 15.79 -32.71 3.90
N ASP A 22 16.95 -33.28 3.68
CA ASP A 22 17.72 -33.99 4.68
C ASP A 22 18.94 -33.13 5.03
N ILE A 23 19.00 -32.66 6.28
CA ILE A 23 20.01 -31.73 6.76
C ILE A 23 20.32 -32.00 8.23
N GLU A 24 21.59 -32.09 8.55
CA GLU A 24 22.06 -32.26 9.92
C GLU A 24 21.81 -31.00 10.78
N PRO A 25 21.66 -31.17 12.11
CA PRO A 25 21.55 -30.03 13.01
C PRO A 25 22.69 -29.02 12.82
N GLN A 26 22.35 -27.74 12.82
CA GLN A 26 23.28 -26.60 12.61
C GLN A 26 23.95 -26.56 11.22
N ALA A 27 23.60 -27.44 10.30
CA ALA A 27 24.07 -27.38 8.92
C ALA A 27 23.21 -26.42 8.07
N SER A 28 23.73 -26.02 6.90
CA SER A 28 23.04 -25.23 5.88
C SER A 28 23.05 -25.96 4.57
N LYS A 29 21.96 -25.85 3.81
CA LYS A 29 21.83 -26.46 2.49
C LYS A 29 21.11 -25.51 1.54
N GLU A 30 21.65 -25.34 0.34
CA GLU A 30 21.01 -24.57 -0.71
C GLU A 30 19.82 -25.32 -1.31
N LEU A 31 18.74 -24.60 -1.57
CA LEU A 31 17.54 -25.12 -2.18
C LEU A 31 17.16 -24.28 -3.41
N SER A 32 17.07 -24.92 -4.55
CA SER A 32 16.62 -24.27 -5.78
C SER A 32 15.12 -24.44 -5.96
N ILE A 33 14.40 -23.34 -6.05
CA ILE A 33 12.96 -23.32 -6.33
C ILE A 33 12.71 -23.05 -7.81
N PRO A 34 12.00 -23.96 -8.52
CA PRO A 34 11.75 -23.77 -9.94
C PRO A 34 10.70 -22.68 -10.17
N VAL A 35 11.14 -21.54 -10.67
CA VAL A 35 10.30 -20.39 -11.05
C VAL A 35 10.02 -20.32 -12.56
N SER A 36 10.43 -21.34 -13.31
CA SER A 36 10.18 -21.42 -14.75
C SER A 36 8.70 -21.34 -15.09
N GLY A 37 8.37 -20.63 -16.18
CA GLY A 37 7.00 -20.42 -16.63
C GLY A 37 6.30 -19.21 -16.02
N LEU A 38 6.89 -18.55 -14.99
CA LEU A 38 6.41 -17.27 -14.51
C LEU A 38 6.83 -16.17 -15.47
N LYS A 39 5.89 -15.34 -15.88
CA LYS A 39 6.14 -14.22 -16.80
C LYS A 39 5.70 -12.92 -16.13
N ALA A 40 6.49 -11.87 -16.36
CA ALA A 40 6.08 -10.52 -15.97
C ALA A 40 4.71 -10.18 -16.57
N LYS A 41 3.82 -9.63 -15.76
CA LYS A 41 2.47 -9.17 -16.16
C LYS A 41 2.23 -7.78 -15.59
N PRO A 42 1.38 -6.97 -16.23
CA PRO A 42 1.04 -5.65 -15.73
C PRO A 42 0.52 -5.70 -14.29
N GLY A 43 1.17 -4.95 -13.40
CA GLY A 43 0.79 -4.82 -12.00
C GLY A 43 0.76 -6.13 -11.20
N THR A 44 1.50 -7.16 -11.62
CA THR A 44 1.53 -8.45 -10.93
C THR A 44 2.86 -8.65 -10.21
N GLU A 45 2.80 -8.81 -8.91
CA GLU A 45 3.94 -9.19 -8.08
C GLU A 45 3.86 -10.68 -7.72
N TYR A 46 5.04 -11.32 -7.71
CA TYR A 46 5.16 -12.72 -7.37
C TYR A 46 5.92 -12.88 -6.06
N PHE A 47 5.39 -13.73 -5.20
CA PHE A 47 6.02 -14.10 -3.94
C PHE A 47 6.16 -15.61 -3.84
N VAL A 48 7.27 -16.08 -3.26
CA VAL A 48 7.41 -17.44 -2.78
C VAL A 48 7.20 -17.45 -1.27
N ASN A 49 6.34 -18.34 -0.81
CA ASN A 49 6.04 -18.52 0.61
C ASN A 49 6.54 -19.91 1.01
N PHE A 50 7.31 -20.01 2.06
CA PHE A 50 7.74 -21.27 2.66
C PHE A 50 6.98 -21.52 3.95
N VAL A 51 6.65 -22.79 4.18
CA VAL A 51 6.08 -23.23 5.45
C VAL A 51 6.78 -24.52 5.87
N VAL A 52 7.18 -24.57 7.13
CA VAL A 52 7.75 -25.76 7.77
C VAL A 52 6.75 -26.28 8.78
N THR A 53 6.37 -27.55 8.65
CA THR A 53 5.38 -28.18 9.52
C THR A 53 5.96 -29.40 10.22
N THR A 54 5.40 -29.74 11.38
CA THR A 54 5.66 -31.01 12.06
C THR A 54 5.09 -32.18 11.26
N THR A 55 5.82 -33.29 11.18
CA THR A 55 5.32 -34.54 10.54
C THR A 55 4.76 -35.52 11.55
N GLN A 56 5.18 -35.41 12.81
CA GLN A 56 4.73 -36.23 13.94
C GLN A 56 4.21 -35.32 15.05
N PRO A 57 3.27 -35.80 15.87
CA PRO A 57 2.86 -35.04 17.05
C PRO A 57 3.99 -34.99 18.09
N GLU A 58 4.13 -33.86 18.74
CA GLU A 58 5.01 -33.63 19.89
C GLU A 58 4.15 -33.22 21.11
N PRO A 59 4.68 -33.23 22.35
CA PRO A 59 3.93 -32.74 23.50
C PRO A 59 3.39 -31.33 23.23
N LEU A 60 2.08 -31.15 23.29
CA LEU A 60 1.34 -29.89 23.05
C LEU A 60 1.36 -29.35 21.59
N ILE A 61 1.98 -30.08 20.66
CA ILE A 61 2.07 -29.67 19.25
C ILE A 61 1.54 -30.81 18.37
N PRO A 62 0.42 -30.66 17.65
CA PRO A 62 -0.08 -31.70 16.77
C PRO A 62 0.78 -31.86 15.52
N ALA A 63 0.69 -33.02 14.86
CA ALA A 63 1.24 -33.18 13.53
C ALA A 63 0.58 -32.19 12.55
N GLY A 64 1.36 -31.65 11.62
CA GLY A 64 0.90 -30.62 10.67
C GLY A 64 0.89 -29.21 11.24
N HIS A 65 1.40 -28.99 12.44
CA HIS A 65 1.53 -27.64 13.01
C HIS A 65 2.62 -26.85 12.30
N ASP A 66 2.32 -25.60 11.95
CA ASP A 66 3.28 -24.68 11.33
C ASP A 66 4.29 -24.19 12.39
N ILE A 67 5.56 -24.55 12.22
CA ILE A 67 6.65 -24.15 13.14
C ILE A 67 7.48 -22.99 12.62
N ALA A 68 7.49 -22.78 11.31
CA ALA A 68 8.15 -21.63 10.70
C ALA A 68 7.49 -21.31 9.36
N TYR A 69 7.49 -20.05 9.02
CA TYR A 69 7.09 -19.56 7.70
C TYR A 69 7.96 -18.37 7.29
N GLU A 70 8.13 -18.21 5.98
CA GLU A 70 8.85 -17.06 5.43
C GLU A 70 8.32 -16.74 4.03
N GLN A 71 8.40 -15.48 3.63
CA GLN A 71 7.97 -14.99 2.33
C GLN A 71 9.04 -14.13 1.67
N PHE A 72 9.33 -14.42 0.41
CA PHE A 72 10.24 -13.61 -0.40
C PHE A 72 9.56 -13.15 -1.68
N ARG A 73 9.78 -11.88 -2.05
CA ARG A 73 9.40 -11.38 -3.35
C ARG A 73 10.33 -11.96 -4.40
N LEU A 74 9.76 -12.52 -5.46
CA LEU A 74 10.56 -12.99 -6.60
C LEU A 74 11.02 -11.81 -7.45
N PRO A 75 12.24 -11.83 -8.00
CA PRO A 75 12.80 -10.77 -8.82
C PRO A 75 12.22 -10.78 -10.25
N ILE A 76 10.90 -10.78 -10.33
CA ILE A 76 10.15 -10.67 -11.59
C ILE A 76 9.49 -9.31 -11.56
N GLU A 77 10.14 -8.33 -12.20
CA GLU A 77 9.60 -6.97 -12.23
C GLU A 77 8.26 -6.94 -12.97
N PRO A 78 7.22 -6.37 -12.34
CA PRO A 78 5.93 -6.25 -12.98
C PRO A 78 6.04 -5.30 -14.17
N LEU A 79 5.39 -5.64 -15.28
CA LEU A 79 5.21 -4.69 -16.36
C LEU A 79 4.40 -3.49 -15.85
N PRO A 80 4.65 -2.27 -16.38
CA PRO A 80 3.83 -1.12 -16.04
C PRO A 80 2.34 -1.44 -16.26
N ARG A 81 1.50 -1.01 -15.33
CA ARG A 81 0.06 -1.03 -15.58
C ARG A 81 -0.20 -0.10 -16.75
N GLU A 82 -1.02 -0.54 -17.70
CA GLU A 82 -1.55 0.39 -18.70
C GLU A 82 -2.17 1.57 -17.96
N ALA A 83 -1.85 2.79 -18.41
CA ALA A 83 -2.47 3.98 -17.87
C ALA A 83 -3.99 3.80 -17.97
N PHE A 84 -4.72 4.14 -16.90
CA PHE A 84 -6.17 4.02 -16.90
C PHE A 84 -6.72 4.81 -18.09
N VAL A 85 -7.15 4.11 -19.14
CA VAL A 85 -7.89 4.74 -20.23
C VAL A 85 -9.27 5.07 -19.68
N THR A 86 -9.47 6.29 -19.27
CA THR A 86 -10.77 6.74 -18.80
C THR A 86 -11.65 7.06 -20.02
N ASN A 87 -12.73 6.34 -20.19
CA ASN A 87 -13.82 6.69 -21.11
C ASN A 87 -14.80 7.69 -20.44
N GLY A 88 -14.35 8.34 -19.37
CA GLY A 88 -15.12 9.34 -18.64
C GLY A 88 -15.28 10.66 -19.39
N PRO A 89 -16.19 11.53 -18.94
CA PRO A 89 -16.30 12.90 -19.44
C PRO A 89 -14.97 13.65 -19.29
N ALA A 90 -14.68 14.54 -20.22
CA ALA A 90 -13.48 15.37 -20.16
C ALA A 90 -13.44 16.16 -18.84
N LEU A 91 -12.28 16.16 -18.21
CA LEU A 91 -12.01 16.98 -17.04
C LEU A 91 -11.66 18.41 -17.48
N LYS A 92 -12.07 19.38 -16.68
CA LYS A 92 -11.67 20.79 -16.75
C LYS A 92 -11.04 21.18 -15.43
N THR A 93 -10.05 22.03 -15.48
CA THR A 93 -9.38 22.60 -14.30
C THR A 93 -9.65 24.09 -14.25
N GLU A 94 -9.95 24.61 -13.08
CA GLU A 94 -10.24 26.03 -12.84
C GLU A 94 -9.56 26.46 -11.53
N THR A 95 -9.33 27.77 -11.40
CA THR A 95 -8.86 28.37 -10.17
C THR A 95 -9.85 29.49 -9.79
N GLU A 96 -10.40 29.40 -8.58
CA GLU A 96 -11.31 30.41 -8.03
C GLU A 96 -10.76 30.85 -6.66
N GLY A 97 -10.14 32.02 -6.63
CA GLY A 97 -9.42 32.50 -5.45
C GLY A 97 -8.34 31.50 -5.00
N GLU A 98 -8.45 30.97 -3.79
CA GLU A 98 -7.54 29.97 -3.26
C GLU A 98 -7.93 28.53 -3.65
N ASN A 99 -9.06 28.33 -4.32
CA ASN A 99 -9.52 27.00 -4.69
C ASN A 99 -8.97 26.55 -6.04
N LEU A 100 -8.35 25.38 -6.06
CA LEU A 100 -8.04 24.63 -7.27
C LEU A 100 -9.16 23.61 -7.50
N ILE A 101 -9.81 23.67 -8.67
CA ILE A 101 -11.00 22.91 -8.96
C ILE A 101 -10.75 21.99 -10.15
N ILE A 102 -11.14 20.72 -10.02
CA ILE A 102 -11.17 19.72 -11.10
C ILE A 102 -12.62 19.30 -11.28
N LYS A 103 -13.21 19.49 -12.46
CA LYS A 103 -14.60 19.17 -12.70
C LYS A 103 -14.89 18.51 -14.05
N SER A 104 -15.98 17.76 -14.06
CA SER A 104 -16.62 17.22 -15.27
C SER A 104 -18.13 17.21 -15.06
N SER A 105 -18.89 16.64 -16.00
CA SER A 105 -20.33 16.43 -15.79
C SER A 105 -20.67 15.47 -14.63
N LYS A 106 -19.70 14.69 -14.13
CA LYS A 106 -19.91 13.69 -13.08
C LYS A 106 -19.11 13.95 -11.80
N VAL A 107 -18.03 14.71 -11.89
CA VAL A 107 -17.10 14.91 -10.78
C VAL A 107 -16.91 16.40 -10.51
N ASN A 108 -16.86 16.76 -9.25
CA ASN A 108 -16.36 18.05 -8.78
C ASN A 108 -15.43 17.80 -7.60
N PHE A 109 -14.18 18.23 -7.74
CA PHE A 109 -13.13 18.10 -6.73
C PHE A 109 -12.57 19.49 -6.44
N VAL A 110 -12.46 19.85 -5.17
CA VAL A 110 -11.98 21.17 -4.73
C VAL A 110 -10.85 20.98 -3.72
N PHE A 111 -9.72 21.59 -4.03
CA PHE A 111 -8.58 21.75 -3.12
C PHE A 111 -8.43 23.21 -2.75
N ASP A 112 -8.43 23.53 -1.47
CA ASP A 112 -8.22 24.86 -0.92
C ASP A 112 -6.74 25.06 -0.57
N LYS A 113 -6.06 25.98 -1.27
CA LYS A 113 -4.64 26.30 -1.04
C LYS A 113 -4.41 26.99 0.31
N ALA A 114 -5.39 27.73 0.82
CA ALA A 114 -5.25 28.42 2.09
C ALA A 114 -5.16 27.43 3.27
N THR A 115 -5.96 26.37 3.23
CA THR A 115 -5.97 25.32 4.27
C THR A 115 -5.09 24.13 3.93
N GLY A 116 -4.76 23.92 2.66
CA GLY A 116 -4.04 22.72 2.19
C GLY A 116 -4.88 21.45 2.20
N LEU A 117 -6.19 21.57 2.15
CA LEU A 117 -7.13 20.45 2.26
C LEU A 117 -7.92 20.25 0.98
N VAL A 118 -8.27 19.00 0.70
CA VAL A 118 -9.37 18.70 -0.21
C VAL A 118 -10.68 18.92 0.53
N THR A 119 -11.41 19.95 0.17
CA THR A 119 -12.61 20.41 0.90
C THR A 119 -13.91 19.87 0.33
N SER A 120 -13.90 19.40 -0.92
CA SER A 120 -15.08 18.78 -1.56
C SER A 120 -14.66 17.73 -2.57
N TYR A 121 -15.36 16.61 -2.57
CA TYR A 121 -15.28 15.59 -3.60
C TYR A 121 -16.68 15.05 -3.89
N LYS A 122 -17.26 15.53 -4.98
CA LYS A 122 -18.59 15.11 -5.45
C LYS A 122 -18.49 14.18 -6.65
N VAL A 123 -19.27 13.12 -6.63
CA VAL A 123 -19.46 12.20 -7.76
C VAL A 123 -20.94 12.01 -8.01
N ASN A 124 -21.40 12.29 -9.22
CA ASN A 124 -22.82 12.26 -9.59
C ASN A 124 -23.72 13.04 -8.62
N GLY A 125 -23.24 14.20 -8.14
CA GLY A 125 -23.97 15.07 -7.21
C GLY A 125 -23.85 14.69 -5.73
N THR A 126 -23.33 13.50 -5.39
CA THR A 126 -23.14 13.06 -4.01
C THR A 126 -21.82 13.58 -3.46
N GLU A 127 -21.84 14.34 -2.35
CA GLU A 127 -20.67 14.78 -1.62
C GLU A 127 -20.14 13.63 -0.74
N TYR A 128 -18.84 13.35 -0.86
CA TYR A 128 -18.17 12.28 -0.09
C TYR A 128 -17.45 12.80 1.15
N PHE A 129 -17.24 14.11 1.25
CA PHE A 129 -16.60 14.71 2.42
C PHE A 129 -17.66 15.45 3.24
N LYS A 130 -17.81 15.03 4.49
CA LYS A 130 -18.74 15.66 5.41
C LYS A 130 -18.12 16.96 5.96
N ASP A 131 -18.87 18.05 5.88
CA ASP A 131 -18.53 19.34 6.48
C ASP A 131 -17.14 19.87 6.08
N GLY A 132 -16.71 19.59 4.83
CA GLY A 132 -15.41 19.99 4.33
C GLY A 132 -14.22 19.19 4.90
N PHE A 133 -14.49 18.12 5.68
CA PHE A 133 -13.46 17.26 6.23
C PHE A 133 -13.05 16.22 5.17
N GLY A 134 -11.99 16.56 4.43
CA GLY A 134 -11.46 15.72 3.37
C GLY A 134 -10.07 15.15 3.65
N ILE A 135 -9.37 14.82 2.57
CA ILE A 135 -8.01 14.27 2.65
C ILE A 135 -7.05 15.33 3.14
N GLN A 136 -6.27 14.99 4.16
CA GLN A 136 -5.25 15.86 4.75
C GLN A 136 -3.99 15.05 5.11
N PRO A 137 -2.80 15.68 5.15
CA PRO A 137 -1.60 15.03 5.65
C PRO A 137 -1.78 14.56 7.10
N ASN A 138 -1.36 13.33 7.38
CA ASN A 138 -1.39 12.79 8.74
C ASN A 138 -0.13 11.97 9.01
N PHE A 139 0.65 12.39 10.01
CA PHE A 139 1.90 11.77 10.43
C PHE A 139 1.79 11.17 11.84
N TRP A 140 0.57 11.07 12.38
CA TRP A 140 0.35 10.61 13.73
C TRP A 140 -0.77 9.57 13.81
N ARG A 141 -0.51 8.48 14.50
CA ARG A 141 -1.52 7.50 14.91
C ARG A 141 -1.80 7.58 16.41
N ALA A 142 -2.91 7.06 16.87
CA ALA A 142 -3.19 6.91 18.29
C ALA A 142 -2.10 6.01 18.94
N PRO A 143 -1.45 6.46 20.02
CA PRO A 143 -0.49 5.64 20.75
C PRO A 143 -1.17 4.45 21.42
N ASN A 144 -0.46 3.33 21.49
CA ASN A 144 -0.83 2.17 22.28
C ASN A 144 0.07 2.06 23.56
N ASP A 145 -0.16 1.02 24.37
CA ASP A 145 0.55 0.86 25.65
C ASP A 145 2.07 0.74 25.47
N ASN A 146 2.54 0.07 24.41
CA ASN A 146 3.97 -0.02 24.12
C ASN A 146 4.57 1.35 23.79
N ASP A 147 3.80 2.20 23.08
CA ASP A 147 4.25 3.56 22.78
C ASP A 147 4.37 4.39 24.07
N TYR A 148 3.42 4.24 25.00
CA TYR A 148 3.50 4.90 26.30
C TYR A 148 4.68 4.36 27.12
N GLY A 149 4.88 3.05 27.14
CA GLY A 149 5.98 2.40 27.86
C GLY A 149 7.36 2.86 27.42
N ASN A 150 7.55 3.14 26.12
CA ASN A 150 8.82 3.63 25.58
C ASN A 150 8.91 5.16 25.43
N GLY A 151 7.90 5.91 25.86
CA GLY A 151 7.86 7.36 25.84
C GLY A 151 7.69 7.98 24.45
N ALA A 152 7.26 7.20 23.43
CA ALA A 152 7.08 7.68 22.06
C ALA A 152 6.12 8.89 21.94
N PRO A 153 4.98 8.95 22.64
CA PRO A 153 4.07 10.09 22.57
C PRO A 153 4.71 11.43 22.93
N LYS A 154 5.65 11.41 23.88
CA LYS A 154 6.39 12.61 24.27
C LYS A 154 7.54 12.91 23.31
N ARG A 155 8.33 11.90 22.96
CA ARG A 155 9.52 12.05 22.11
C ARG A 155 9.18 12.42 20.66
N LEU A 156 8.05 11.90 20.15
CA LEU A 156 7.64 12.06 18.76
C LEU A 156 6.44 13.01 18.58
N GLN A 157 6.08 13.77 19.62
CA GLN A 157 4.90 14.66 19.57
C GLN A 157 4.96 15.73 18.45
N ILE A 158 6.17 16.02 17.94
CA ILE A 158 6.33 16.95 16.82
C ILE A 158 5.52 16.50 15.59
N TRP A 159 5.46 15.19 15.32
CA TRP A 159 4.69 14.65 14.19
C TRP A 159 3.19 14.83 14.35
N LYS A 160 2.70 14.81 15.61
CA LYS A 160 1.31 15.13 15.93
C LYS A 160 1.00 16.61 15.66
N GLN A 161 1.96 17.49 15.99
CA GLN A 161 1.82 18.92 15.75
C GLN A 161 1.90 19.22 14.24
N SER A 162 2.85 18.61 13.53
CA SER A 162 2.99 18.76 12.08
C SER A 162 1.75 18.32 11.31
N SER A 163 1.04 17.27 11.78
CA SER A 163 -0.24 16.85 11.20
C SER A 163 -1.38 17.87 11.33
N LYS A 164 -1.21 18.89 12.18
CA LYS A 164 -2.24 19.91 12.44
C LYS A 164 -1.84 21.32 11.96
N ASN A 165 -0.56 21.58 11.90
CA ASN A 165 0.00 22.92 11.73
C ASN A 165 0.80 23.08 10.41
N PHE A 166 0.60 22.17 9.46
CA PHE A 166 1.24 22.29 8.14
C PHE A 166 0.72 23.52 7.38
N LYS A 167 1.53 23.99 6.45
CA LYS A 167 1.18 25.08 5.51
C LYS A 167 1.44 24.62 4.09
N VAL A 168 0.63 25.07 3.15
CA VAL A 168 0.92 24.86 1.73
C VAL A 168 2.02 25.83 1.30
N ALA A 169 3.12 25.28 0.80
CA ALA A 169 4.18 26.09 0.18
C ALA A 169 3.83 26.42 -1.27
N ASP A 170 3.28 25.44 -1.98
CA ASP A 170 2.85 25.55 -3.38
C ASP A 170 1.81 24.47 -3.70
N ALA A 171 0.89 24.76 -4.62
CA ALA A 171 -0.03 23.79 -5.16
C ALA A 171 -0.40 24.10 -6.60
N SER A 172 -0.42 23.07 -7.44
CA SER A 172 -0.75 23.18 -8.86
C SER A 172 -1.55 21.99 -9.37
N ILE A 173 -2.27 22.21 -10.47
CA ILE A 173 -2.93 21.14 -11.23
C ILE A 173 -2.37 21.11 -12.64
N VAL A 174 -2.02 19.92 -13.11
CA VAL A 174 -1.59 19.67 -14.48
C VAL A 174 -2.48 18.59 -15.09
N MET A 175 -2.87 18.79 -16.35
CA MET A 175 -3.56 17.77 -17.14
C MET A 175 -2.53 16.87 -17.82
N ASP A 176 -2.56 15.57 -17.52
CA ASP A 176 -1.73 14.55 -18.15
C ASP A 176 -2.63 13.43 -18.71
N ASN A 177 -2.65 13.29 -20.04
CA ASN A 177 -3.39 12.22 -20.74
C ASN A 177 -4.82 11.98 -20.22
N LYS A 178 -5.62 13.04 -20.07
CA LYS A 178 -7.00 13.01 -19.52
C LYS A 178 -7.07 12.74 -18.01
N VAL A 179 -5.96 12.74 -17.32
CA VAL A 179 -5.89 12.69 -15.86
C VAL A 179 -5.52 14.07 -15.34
N ALA A 180 -6.24 14.57 -14.36
CA ALA A 180 -5.83 15.77 -13.64
C ALA A 180 -4.95 15.37 -12.46
N VAL A 181 -3.73 15.88 -12.43
CA VAL A 181 -2.76 15.64 -11.35
C VAL A 181 -2.65 16.89 -10.50
N LEU A 182 -3.13 16.82 -9.26
CA LEU A 182 -2.91 17.83 -8.24
C LEU A 182 -1.60 17.50 -7.50
N THR A 183 -0.69 18.46 -7.47
CA THR A 183 0.52 18.40 -6.64
C THR A 183 0.45 19.49 -5.60
N ALA A 184 0.67 19.17 -4.33
CA ALA A 184 0.77 20.14 -3.25
C ALA A 184 2.01 19.86 -2.40
N ASN A 185 2.80 20.89 -2.17
CA ASN A 185 3.99 20.86 -1.32
C ASN A 185 3.65 21.49 0.03
N TYR A 186 4.00 20.81 1.11
CA TYR A 186 3.71 21.26 2.47
C TYR A 186 4.98 21.56 3.25
N LEU A 187 4.89 22.58 4.08
CA LEU A 187 5.85 22.84 5.16
C LEU A 187 5.25 22.33 6.47
N LEU A 188 6.02 21.55 7.20
CA LEU A 188 5.64 20.88 8.45
C LEU A 188 6.17 21.62 9.67
#